data_c8320591459b133a548b50cb04dc3472
#
_entry.id   c8320591459b133a548b50cb04dc3472
#
_cell.length_a   1.000
_cell.length_b   1.000
_cell.length_c   1.000
_cell.angle_alpha   90.00
_cell.angle_beta   90.00
_cell.angle_gamma   90.00
#
_symmetry.space_group_name_H-M   'P 1'
#
loop_
_entity.id
_entity.type
_entity.pdbx_description
1 polymer ?
#
loop_
_entity_poly.entity_id
_entity_poly.type
_entity_poly.pdbx_seq_one_letter_code
_entity_poly.pdbx_strand_id
1 'polypeptide(L)'
;MSDTQFDYIIIGGGTAGALLCNRLSASGRYRVLLVEAGRKDDYHWIHIPVGYLYCIGNPRTDWLYHTEPDAGLNGRTLRYPRGKTLGGCSSINGMIYMRGQSRDYDQWAQLTGDDSWRWDNVLPHFRRHEDHWRLDQPEGVNENFKRLHGNKATGSTGEWRVEKQRLRWDVLDAFAQAAQEAGIAATDDFNRGTNEGVGYFEVNQKSGWRWNTAKAFLRPTCYGRPNFEMWTSAQATQLIIETQPDGSRRCTGVKVWDGHEMVTAHAAREVVLSAGAVNSPQLLQLSGIGPAALLRQHGIDVVQDLPGVGANLQDHLQIRSVYKVQNVPTLNTMANSLVGKAKIGLEYVLKRSGPMSMAPSQLGAFTRSSDEHVYPNIQYHVQPLSLDAFGEPLHSFPAFTASVCNLNPTSRGT
;
A
#
# COMPACT_ATOMS: atom_id res chain seq x y z
N MET A 1 -19.07 22.37 -18.84
CA MET A 1 -18.28 23.06 -17.77
C MET A 1 -17.13 23.79 -18.44
N SER A 2 -16.78 25.01 -17.99
CA SER A 2 -15.62 25.73 -18.52
C SER A 2 -14.36 24.95 -18.20
N ASP A 3 -13.41 24.91 -19.14
CA ASP A 3 -12.09 24.35 -18.93
C ASP A 3 -11.49 24.91 -17.65
N THR A 4 -11.13 24.01 -16.72
CA THR A 4 -10.65 24.41 -15.40
C THR A 4 -9.13 24.32 -15.39
N GLN A 5 -8.45 25.44 -15.10
CA GLN A 5 -7.00 25.52 -15.09
C GLN A 5 -6.44 25.36 -13.69
N PHE A 6 -5.45 24.51 -13.52
CA PHE A 6 -4.70 24.25 -12.30
C PHE A 6 -3.20 24.44 -12.52
N ASP A 7 -2.42 24.61 -11.48
CA ASP A 7 -0.96 24.52 -11.57
C ASP A 7 -0.52 23.06 -11.71
N TYR A 8 -1.05 22.21 -10.83
CA TYR A 8 -0.75 20.77 -10.80
C TYR A 8 -2.04 19.95 -10.82
N ILE A 9 -2.02 18.87 -11.62
CA ILE A 9 -3.09 17.86 -11.61
C ILE A 9 -2.47 16.54 -11.14
N ILE A 10 -3.01 15.97 -10.08
CA ILE A 10 -2.58 14.68 -9.52
C ILE A 10 -3.62 13.63 -9.89
N ILE A 11 -3.22 12.62 -10.66
CA ILE A 11 -4.11 11.53 -11.10
C ILE A 11 -3.91 10.33 -10.18
N GLY A 12 -4.92 10.00 -9.39
CA GLY A 12 -4.95 8.92 -8.40
C GLY A 12 -4.75 9.42 -6.97
N GLY A 13 -5.81 9.28 -6.16
CA GLY A 13 -5.86 9.65 -4.73
C GLY A 13 -5.31 8.57 -3.80
N GLY A 14 -4.40 7.71 -4.28
CA GLY A 14 -3.69 6.71 -3.50
C GLY A 14 -2.59 7.29 -2.60
N THR A 15 -1.67 6.44 -2.14
CA THR A 15 -0.63 6.82 -1.18
C THR A 15 0.26 7.95 -1.69
N ALA A 16 0.77 7.84 -2.90
CA ALA A 16 1.64 8.86 -3.47
C ALA A 16 0.89 10.17 -3.76
N GLY A 17 -0.28 10.07 -4.43
CA GLY A 17 -1.05 11.25 -4.80
C GLY A 17 -1.56 12.03 -3.60
N ALA A 18 -2.02 11.37 -2.54
CA ALA A 18 -2.45 12.03 -1.32
C ALA A 18 -1.31 12.83 -0.66
N LEU A 19 -0.11 12.27 -0.60
CA LEU A 19 1.08 12.95 -0.10
C LEU A 19 1.45 14.16 -0.97
N LEU A 20 1.47 13.98 -2.29
CA LEU A 20 1.81 15.04 -3.23
C LEU A 20 0.81 16.20 -3.16
N CYS A 21 -0.49 15.93 -3.10
CA CYS A 21 -1.51 16.95 -2.90
C CYS A 21 -1.25 17.77 -1.64
N ASN A 22 -0.91 17.08 -0.53
CA ASN A 22 -0.58 17.75 0.73
C ASN A 22 0.61 18.70 0.56
N ARG A 23 1.70 18.23 -0.03
CA ARG A 23 2.95 19.02 -0.14
C ARG A 23 2.84 20.15 -1.15
N LEU A 24 2.25 19.93 -2.33
CA LEU A 24 2.14 20.92 -3.38
C LEU A 24 1.16 22.06 -3.03
N SER A 25 0.06 21.74 -2.34
CA SER A 25 -0.91 22.76 -1.93
C SER A 25 -0.56 23.51 -0.64
N ALA A 26 0.50 23.08 0.10
CA ALA A 26 0.83 23.59 1.42
C ALA A 26 1.16 25.08 1.46
N SER A 27 1.81 25.60 0.43
CA SER A 27 2.23 27.02 0.37
C SER A 27 1.10 28.01 0.04
N GLY A 28 -0.07 27.53 -0.40
CA GLY A 28 -1.15 28.35 -0.94
C GLY A 28 -0.88 28.96 -2.33
N ARG A 29 0.34 28.79 -2.87
CA ARG A 29 0.78 29.42 -4.13
C ARG A 29 0.26 28.72 -5.38
N TYR A 30 0.02 27.42 -5.30
CA TYR A 30 -0.34 26.57 -6.43
C TYR A 30 -1.76 26.04 -6.26
N ARG A 31 -2.55 26.13 -7.33
CA ARG A 31 -3.85 25.45 -7.44
C ARG A 31 -3.60 23.98 -7.79
N VAL A 32 -4.05 23.08 -6.93
CA VAL A 32 -3.82 21.63 -7.07
C VAL A 32 -5.16 20.92 -7.21
N LEU A 33 -5.31 20.15 -8.30
CA LEU A 33 -6.43 19.25 -8.51
C LEU A 33 -6.01 17.81 -8.20
N LEU A 34 -6.83 17.10 -7.44
CA LEU A 34 -6.77 15.65 -7.31
C LEU A 34 -7.92 15.02 -8.09
N VAL A 35 -7.60 14.09 -9.00
CA VAL A 35 -8.58 13.26 -9.74
C VAL A 35 -8.50 11.83 -9.22
N GLU A 36 -9.61 11.32 -8.64
CA GLU A 36 -9.72 9.96 -8.11
C GLU A 36 -10.92 9.24 -8.72
N ALA A 37 -10.66 8.07 -9.32
CA ALA A 37 -11.68 7.26 -9.97
C ALA A 37 -12.71 6.68 -8.99
N GLY A 38 -12.26 6.38 -7.77
CA GLY A 38 -13.13 5.87 -6.71
C GLY A 38 -13.87 6.95 -5.95
N ARG A 39 -14.69 6.51 -5.02
CA ARG A 39 -15.43 7.39 -4.10
C ARG A 39 -14.54 7.91 -2.98
N LYS A 40 -15.09 8.81 -2.16
CA LYS A 40 -14.51 9.15 -0.85
C LYS A 40 -14.41 7.90 0.01
N ASP A 41 -13.44 7.88 0.93
CA ASP A 41 -13.22 6.79 1.88
C ASP A 41 -14.23 6.83 3.03
N ASP A 42 -15.51 6.99 2.71
CA ASP A 42 -16.63 7.11 3.67
C ASP A 42 -17.29 5.76 4.02
N TYR A 43 -16.86 4.67 3.40
CA TYR A 43 -17.33 3.33 3.72
C TYR A 43 -16.75 2.88 5.06
N HIS A 44 -17.61 2.63 6.05
CA HIS A 44 -17.19 2.36 7.43
C HIS A 44 -16.18 1.22 7.57
N TRP A 45 -16.26 0.18 6.73
CA TRP A 45 -15.31 -0.94 6.76
C TRP A 45 -13.89 -0.56 6.35
N ILE A 46 -13.69 0.51 5.60
CA ILE A 46 -12.34 1.05 5.34
C ILE A 46 -11.64 1.41 6.64
N HIS A 47 -12.39 1.89 7.63
CA HIS A 47 -11.81 2.44 8.86
C HIS A 47 -11.59 1.40 9.95
N ILE A 48 -12.32 0.30 9.93
CA ILE A 48 -12.17 -0.82 10.86
C ILE A 48 -11.05 -1.72 10.33
N PRO A 49 -9.99 -2.04 11.13
CA PRO A 49 -8.85 -2.78 10.63
C PRO A 49 -9.19 -4.10 9.93
N VAL A 50 -10.04 -4.94 10.52
CA VAL A 50 -10.49 -6.20 9.90
C VAL A 50 -11.38 -5.99 8.68
N GLY A 51 -11.82 -4.77 8.43
CA GLY A 51 -12.75 -4.41 7.35
C GLY A 51 -12.19 -4.61 5.94
N TYR A 52 -10.86 -4.84 5.79
CA TYR A 52 -10.30 -5.25 4.49
C TYR A 52 -11.03 -6.46 3.90
N LEU A 53 -11.58 -7.36 4.73
CA LEU A 53 -12.39 -8.51 4.31
C LEU A 53 -13.67 -8.11 3.56
N TYR A 54 -14.18 -6.91 3.79
CA TYR A 54 -15.39 -6.36 3.16
C TYR A 54 -15.07 -5.32 2.08
N CYS A 55 -13.82 -4.92 1.97
CA CYS A 55 -13.33 -3.95 0.98
C CYS A 55 -12.75 -4.65 -0.26
N ILE A 56 -12.00 -5.74 -0.06
CA ILE A 56 -11.44 -6.57 -1.14
C ILE A 56 -12.58 -7.36 -1.79
N GLY A 57 -12.65 -7.32 -3.12
CA GLY A 57 -13.74 -7.93 -3.90
C GLY A 57 -15.05 -7.12 -3.88
N ASN A 58 -15.07 -5.93 -3.31
CA ASN A 58 -16.23 -5.05 -3.29
C ASN A 58 -16.08 -3.96 -4.37
N PRO A 59 -16.97 -3.87 -5.37
CA PRO A 59 -16.86 -2.89 -6.46
C PRO A 59 -16.91 -1.42 -6.00
N ARG A 60 -17.36 -1.16 -4.76
CA ARG A 60 -17.30 0.18 -4.15
C ARG A 60 -15.88 0.64 -3.84
N THR A 61 -14.96 -0.31 -3.55
CA THR A 61 -13.64 -0.02 -2.99
C THR A 61 -12.49 -0.71 -3.71
N ASP A 62 -12.79 -1.63 -4.63
CA ASP A 62 -11.83 -2.46 -5.35
C ASP A 62 -12.07 -2.38 -6.86
N TRP A 63 -11.00 -2.34 -7.64
CA TRP A 63 -11.04 -2.39 -9.10
C TRP A 63 -11.45 -3.76 -9.64
N LEU A 64 -11.41 -4.81 -8.82
CA LEU A 64 -11.76 -6.19 -9.15
C LEU A 64 -10.88 -6.81 -10.27
N TYR A 65 -9.62 -6.43 -10.34
CA TYR A 65 -8.72 -6.99 -11.34
C TYR A 65 -8.45 -8.47 -11.09
N HIS A 66 -8.23 -9.18 -12.20
CA HIS A 66 -7.75 -10.55 -12.23
C HIS A 66 -6.57 -10.63 -13.19
N THR A 67 -5.64 -11.53 -12.89
CA THR A 67 -4.58 -11.85 -13.85
C THR A 67 -5.14 -12.67 -15.00
N GLU A 68 -4.49 -12.63 -16.16
CA GLU A 68 -4.71 -13.63 -17.19
C GLU A 68 -4.30 -15.02 -16.67
N PRO A 69 -4.80 -16.12 -17.32
CA PRO A 69 -4.36 -17.46 -16.99
C PRO A 69 -2.84 -17.60 -17.13
N ASP A 70 -2.16 -18.07 -16.08
CA ASP A 70 -0.71 -18.24 -16.05
C ASP A 70 -0.33 -19.73 -16.09
N ALA A 71 0.51 -20.13 -17.06
CA ALA A 71 0.96 -21.49 -17.22
C ALA A 71 1.76 -21.99 -16.00
N GLY A 72 2.54 -21.14 -15.35
CA GLY A 72 3.26 -21.42 -14.11
C GLY A 72 2.34 -21.68 -12.91
N LEU A 73 1.08 -21.29 -13.02
CA LEU A 73 0.04 -21.51 -12.02
C LEU A 73 -1.01 -22.55 -12.47
N ASN A 74 -0.67 -23.45 -13.38
CA ASN A 74 -1.58 -24.46 -13.96
C ASN A 74 -2.80 -23.81 -14.64
N GLY A 75 -2.64 -22.70 -15.33
CA GLY A 75 -3.70 -21.98 -16.02
C GLY A 75 -4.68 -21.23 -15.10
N ARG A 76 -4.36 -21.08 -13.82
CA ARG A 76 -5.21 -20.32 -12.89
C ARG A 76 -5.08 -18.81 -13.11
N THR A 77 -6.18 -18.11 -12.90
CA THR A 77 -6.23 -16.66 -12.73
C THR A 77 -6.21 -16.33 -11.23
N LEU A 78 -5.60 -15.23 -10.88
CA LEU A 78 -5.57 -14.72 -9.49
C LEU A 78 -6.34 -13.41 -9.40
N ARG A 79 -7.08 -13.22 -8.31
CA ARG A 79 -7.59 -11.89 -7.94
C ARG A 79 -6.41 -10.97 -7.67
N TYR A 80 -6.48 -9.77 -8.22
CA TYR A 80 -5.43 -8.76 -8.07
C TYR A 80 -5.99 -7.46 -7.48
N PRO A 81 -6.35 -7.44 -6.18
CA PRO A 81 -7.07 -6.34 -5.57
C PRO A 81 -6.28 -5.02 -5.64
N ARG A 82 -6.96 -3.96 -6.07
CA ARG A 82 -6.43 -2.59 -6.07
C ARG A 82 -7.51 -1.63 -5.60
N GLY A 83 -7.14 -0.73 -4.68
CA GLY A 83 -8.12 0.20 -4.11
C GLY A 83 -8.66 1.19 -5.12
N LYS A 84 -10.00 1.25 -5.24
CA LYS A 84 -10.78 2.22 -6.02
C LYS A 84 -11.54 3.15 -5.06
N THR A 85 -10.81 3.95 -4.34
CA THR A 85 -11.31 4.88 -3.31
C THR A 85 -10.20 5.83 -2.88
N LEU A 86 -10.53 6.96 -2.25
CA LEU A 86 -9.51 7.80 -1.63
C LEU A 86 -8.64 7.02 -0.65
N GLY A 87 -7.33 7.27 -0.70
CA GLY A 87 -6.31 6.50 -0.03
C GLY A 87 -5.84 5.29 -0.82
N GLY A 88 -6.50 4.93 -1.95
CA GLY A 88 -6.11 3.82 -2.82
C GLY A 88 -5.93 2.51 -2.05
N CYS A 89 -4.86 1.78 -2.31
CA CYS A 89 -4.57 0.53 -1.61
C CYS A 89 -4.37 0.67 -0.11
N SER A 90 -3.98 1.84 0.42
CA SER A 90 -3.88 2.04 1.87
C SER A 90 -5.23 1.95 2.60
N SER A 91 -6.34 2.08 1.85
CA SER A 91 -7.71 1.94 2.36
C SER A 91 -8.19 0.49 2.43
N ILE A 92 -7.55 -0.44 1.71
CA ILE A 92 -7.99 -1.85 1.62
C ILE A 92 -6.89 -2.88 1.94
N ASN A 93 -5.63 -2.46 2.11
CA ASN A 93 -4.49 -3.35 2.39
C ASN A 93 -4.48 -3.90 3.83
N GLY A 94 -3.48 -4.74 4.13
CA GLY A 94 -3.24 -5.31 5.45
C GLY A 94 -2.60 -4.38 6.48
N MET A 95 -2.38 -3.09 6.17
CA MET A 95 -1.85 -2.06 7.08
C MET A 95 -0.43 -2.30 7.61
N ILE A 96 0.25 -3.36 7.25
CA ILE A 96 1.63 -3.61 7.70
C ILE A 96 2.51 -2.45 7.26
N TYR A 97 3.24 -1.85 8.21
CA TYR A 97 4.23 -0.82 7.91
C TYR A 97 5.59 -1.45 7.69
N MET A 98 6.09 -1.34 6.48
CA MET A 98 7.35 -1.94 6.05
C MET A 98 8.05 -1.03 5.05
N ARG A 99 9.33 -0.69 5.31
CA ARG A 99 10.13 0.17 4.42
C ARG A 99 10.92 -0.61 3.37
N GLY A 100 11.18 -1.88 3.59
CA GLY A 100 12.14 -2.66 2.81
C GLY A 100 13.55 -2.61 3.40
N GLN A 101 14.51 -3.19 2.70
CA GLN A 101 15.92 -3.24 3.12
C GLN A 101 16.70 -2.09 2.50
N SER A 102 17.76 -1.63 3.14
CA SER A 102 18.63 -0.57 2.60
C SER A 102 19.16 -0.90 1.20
N ARG A 103 19.55 -2.15 1.00
CA ARG A 103 20.05 -2.63 -0.30
C ARG A 103 19.05 -2.53 -1.44
N ASP A 104 17.75 -2.60 -1.15
CA ASP A 104 16.71 -2.51 -2.19
C ASP A 104 16.76 -1.14 -2.87
N TYR A 105 16.97 -0.09 -2.07
CA TYR A 105 17.14 1.28 -2.55
C TYR A 105 18.51 1.50 -3.19
N ASP A 106 19.58 0.94 -2.62
CA ASP A 106 20.92 1.02 -3.21
C ASP A 106 20.96 0.32 -4.58
N GLN A 107 20.21 -0.78 -4.74
CA GLN A 107 20.00 -1.43 -6.04
C GLN A 107 19.23 -0.54 -7.02
N TRP A 108 18.20 0.18 -6.56
CA TRP A 108 17.51 1.15 -7.42
C TRP A 108 18.45 2.27 -7.89
N ALA A 109 19.29 2.78 -7.01
CA ALA A 109 20.30 3.77 -7.38
C ALA A 109 21.26 3.24 -8.47
N GLN A 110 21.70 1.99 -8.34
CA GLN A 110 22.55 1.35 -9.35
C GLN A 110 21.83 1.15 -10.69
N LEU A 111 20.58 0.67 -10.67
CA LEU A 111 19.80 0.41 -11.88
C LEU A 111 19.43 1.68 -12.64
N THR A 112 19.15 2.76 -11.92
CA THR A 112 18.73 4.04 -12.51
C THR A 112 19.90 4.97 -12.81
N GLY A 113 21.07 4.72 -12.19
CA GLY A 113 22.21 5.66 -12.22
C GLY A 113 21.95 6.94 -11.42
N ASP A 114 20.96 6.93 -10.52
CA ASP A 114 20.55 8.08 -9.71
C ASP A 114 20.77 7.80 -8.23
N ASP A 115 21.78 8.39 -7.65
CA ASP A 115 22.15 8.23 -6.24
C ASP A 115 21.10 8.78 -5.26
N SER A 116 20.12 9.58 -5.72
CA SER A 116 19.03 10.04 -4.86
C SER A 116 18.18 8.88 -4.30
N TRP A 117 18.21 7.71 -4.96
CA TRP A 117 17.57 6.48 -4.51
C TRP A 117 18.34 5.71 -3.44
N ARG A 118 19.61 6.03 -3.13
CA ARG A 118 20.36 5.35 -2.06
C ARG A 118 19.63 5.45 -0.73
N TRP A 119 19.79 4.41 0.09
CA TRP A 119 19.15 4.34 1.40
C TRP A 119 19.33 5.61 2.24
N ASP A 120 20.54 6.13 2.33
CA ASP A 120 20.81 7.32 3.13
C ASP A 120 20.10 8.58 2.62
N ASN A 121 19.78 8.64 1.33
CA ASN A 121 19.04 9.73 0.70
C ASN A 121 17.53 9.56 0.81
N VAL A 122 17.00 8.31 0.81
CA VAL A 122 15.56 8.07 0.96
C VAL A 122 15.12 8.01 2.42
N LEU A 123 15.97 7.64 3.36
CA LEU A 123 15.65 7.56 4.78
C LEU A 123 15.10 8.87 5.37
N PRO A 124 15.63 10.07 5.06
CA PRO A 124 15.06 11.33 5.50
C PRO A 124 13.61 11.55 5.05
N HIS A 125 13.23 11.02 3.87
CA HIS A 125 11.85 11.10 3.39
C HIS A 125 10.91 10.21 4.20
N PHE A 126 11.29 9.00 4.55
CA PHE A 126 10.53 8.15 5.48
C PHE A 126 10.30 8.84 6.81
N ARG A 127 11.36 9.38 7.42
CA ARG A 127 11.30 10.09 8.71
C ARG A 127 10.39 11.31 8.68
N ARG A 128 10.31 12.01 7.55
CA ARG A 128 9.51 13.24 7.41
C ARG A 128 8.01 12.99 7.54
N HIS A 129 7.50 11.83 7.10
CA HIS A 129 6.07 11.57 7.12
C HIS A 129 5.65 10.52 8.16
N GLU A 130 6.58 9.86 8.83
CA GLU A 130 6.31 8.86 9.86
C GLU A 130 5.99 9.50 11.21
N ASP A 131 4.88 9.06 11.83
CA ASP A 131 4.52 9.35 13.23
C ASP A 131 4.56 8.03 14.01
N HIS A 132 5.73 7.69 14.57
CA HIS A 132 5.97 6.43 15.21
C HIS A 132 5.58 6.44 16.70
N TRP A 133 4.82 5.44 17.15
CA TRP A 133 4.28 5.35 18.51
C TRP A 133 5.35 5.34 19.62
N ARG A 134 6.53 4.75 19.38
CA ARG A 134 7.63 4.72 20.37
C ARG A 134 8.16 6.13 20.66
N LEU A 135 8.02 7.04 19.71
CA LEU A 135 8.43 8.43 19.89
C LEU A 135 7.45 9.25 20.76
N ASP A 136 6.28 8.69 21.12
CA ASP A 136 5.37 9.29 22.12
C ASP A 136 5.92 9.16 23.54
N GLN A 137 6.83 8.20 23.76
CA GLN A 137 7.48 7.90 25.04
C GLN A 137 9.00 7.94 24.83
N PRO A 138 9.62 9.14 24.79
CA PRO A 138 11.02 9.29 24.44
C PRO A 138 11.98 8.63 25.46
N GLU A 139 11.53 8.38 26.68
CA GLU A 139 12.25 7.62 27.69
C GLU A 139 12.38 6.16 27.26
N GLY A 140 13.60 5.70 27.06
CA GLY A 140 13.90 4.34 26.59
C GLY A 140 14.11 4.19 25.08
N VAL A 141 13.96 5.27 24.31
CA VAL A 141 14.28 5.28 22.87
C VAL A 141 15.73 5.68 22.69
N ASN A 142 16.54 4.75 22.17
CA ASN A 142 17.98 5.02 21.94
C ASN A 142 18.21 5.89 20.69
N GLU A 143 19.41 6.47 20.57
CA GLU A 143 19.76 7.37 19.48
C GLU A 143 19.73 6.70 18.09
N ASN A 144 20.01 5.40 18.01
CA ASN A 144 19.91 4.67 16.75
C ASN A 144 18.46 4.58 16.25
N PHE A 145 17.50 4.35 17.15
CA PHE A 145 16.07 4.38 16.82
C PHE A 145 15.65 5.77 16.35
N LYS A 146 16.07 6.83 17.06
CA LYS A 146 15.79 8.22 16.66
C LYS A 146 16.40 8.56 15.30
N ARG A 147 17.61 8.05 15.02
CA ARG A 147 18.24 8.21 13.70
C ARG A 147 17.40 7.57 12.58
N LEU A 148 16.79 6.43 12.84
CA LEU A 148 15.99 5.68 11.87
C LEU A 148 14.57 6.22 11.73
N HIS A 149 13.91 6.61 12.82
CA HIS A 149 12.49 6.93 12.87
C HIS A 149 12.17 8.42 13.09
N GLY A 150 13.18 9.23 13.34
CA GLY A 150 13.01 10.65 13.63
C GLY A 150 12.99 10.96 15.13
N ASN A 151 12.78 12.22 15.45
CA ASN A 151 12.76 12.70 16.83
C ASN A 151 11.67 13.77 17.00
N LYS A 152 10.65 13.48 17.81
CA LYS A 152 9.55 14.42 18.09
C LYS A 152 10.02 15.70 18.76
N ALA A 153 11.08 15.66 19.56
CA ALA A 153 11.63 16.85 20.22
C ALA A 153 12.19 17.89 19.24
N THR A 154 12.57 17.46 18.03
CA THR A 154 13.05 18.36 16.96
C THR A 154 11.97 18.78 15.97
N GLY A 155 10.68 18.51 16.27
CA GLY A 155 9.55 18.90 15.42
C GLY A 155 9.29 18.00 14.22
N SER A 156 9.97 16.87 14.10
CA SER A 156 9.77 15.90 13.03
C SER A 156 8.66 14.91 13.43
N THR A 157 7.43 15.40 13.45
CA THR A 157 6.24 14.55 13.56
C THR A 157 5.60 14.45 12.19
N GLY A 158 5.65 13.27 11.60
CA GLY A 158 4.93 12.98 10.35
C GLY A 158 3.43 12.84 10.57
N GLU A 159 2.73 12.67 9.50
CA GLU A 159 1.26 12.50 9.48
C GLU A 159 0.85 11.02 9.40
N TRP A 160 1.76 10.14 8.99
CA TRP A 160 1.48 8.73 8.81
C TRP A 160 1.77 7.94 10.08
N ARG A 161 0.72 7.70 10.84
CA ARG A 161 0.80 6.99 12.11
C ARG A 161 1.21 5.54 11.94
N VAL A 162 2.19 5.10 12.74
CA VAL A 162 2.64 3.73 12.91
C VAL A 162 2.42 3.34 14.37
N GLU A 163 1.71 2.25 14.61
CA GLU A 163 1.44 1.71 15.95
C GLU A 163 1.80 0.22 16.04
N LYS A 164 2.05 -0.24 17.27
CA LYS A 164 2.09 -1.67 17.56
C LYS A 164 0.68 -2.27 17.42
N GLN A 165 0.61 -3.55 17.11
CA GLN A 165 -0.67 -4.26 17.12
C GLN A 165 -1.30 -4.29 18.52
N ARG A 166 -2.62 -4.21 18.57
CA ARG A 166 -3.40 -4.12 19.83
C ARG A 166 -3.86 -5.47 20.34
N LEU A 167 -3.27 -6.55 19.85
CA LEU A 167 -3.64 -7.93 20.14
C LEU A 167 -2.40 -8.81 20.02
N ARG A 168 -2.31 -9.83 20.88
CA ARG A 168 -1.32 -10.91 20.79
C ARG A 168 -2.03 -12.26 20.84
N TRP A 169 -1.35 -13.29 20.34
CA TRP A 169 -1.88 -14.64 20.26
C TRP A 169 -0.81 -15.63 20.71
N ASP A 170 -1.15 -16.52 21.64
CA ASP A 170 -0.22 -17.54 22.15
C ASP A 170 0.34 -18.42 20.99
N VAL A 171 -0.50 -18.75 20.00
CA VAL A 171 -0.06 -19.51 18.82
C VAL A 171 1.00 -18.76 17.99
N LEU A 172 0.93 -17.45 17.90
CA LEU A 172 1.94 -16.64 17.21
C LEU A 172 3.20 -16.46 18.05
N ASP A 173 3.06 -16.32 19.35
CA ASP A 173 4.20 -16.30 20.29
C ASP A 173 4.96 -17.62 20.26
N ALA A 174 4.25 -18.77 20.20
CA ALA A 174 4.86 -20.09 20.03
C ALA A 174 5.59 -20.21 18.66
N PHE A 175 5.01 -19.69 17.59
CA PHE A 175 5.69 -19.65 16.29
C PHE A 175 6.98 -18.80 16.35
N ALA A 176 6.93 -17.64 17.02
CA ALA A 176 8.10 -16.77 17.16
C ALA A 176 9.21 -17.44 18.00
N GLN A 177 8.83 -18.21 19.02
CA GLN A 177 9.79 -19.00 19.80
C GLN A 177 10.43 -20.09 18.94
N ALA A 178 9.61 -20.88 18.23
CA ALA A 178 10.10 -21.93 17.33
C ALA A 178 11.03 -21.38 16.23
N ALA A 179 10.73 -20.20 15.70
CA ALA A 179 11.60 -19.53 14.73
C ALA A 179 12.96 -19.16 15.34
N GLN A 180 12.99 -18.73 16.61
CA GLN A 180 14.24 -18.44 17.31
C GLN A 180 15.03 -19.73 17.59
N GLU A 181 14.38 -20.80 17.97
CA GLU A 181 15.01 -22.13 18.13
C GLU A 181 15.59 -22.65 16.81
N ALA A 182 14.97 -22.27 15.66
CA ALA A 182 15.49 -22.53 14.31
C ALA A 182 16.59 -21.54 13.84
N GLY A 183 17.03 -20.62 14.69
CA GLY A 183 18.12 -19.69 14.39
C GLY A 183 17.70 -18.33 13.83
N ILE A 184 16.40 -18.03 13.74
CA ILE A 184 15.93 -16.71 13.31
C ILE A 184 15.85 -15.78 14.53
N ALA A 185 16.70 -14.76 14.60
CA ALA A 185 16.76 -13.86 15.74
C ALA A 185 15.45 -13.09 15.94
N ALA A 186 15.09 -12.81 17.21
CA ALA A 186 13.97 -11.94 17.50
C ALA A 186 14.26 -10.50 17.05
N THR A 187 13.23 -9.82 16.55
CA THR A 187 13.29 -8.38 16.26
C THR A 187 12.03 -7.68 16.75
N ASP A 188 12.19 -6.45 17.21
CA ASP A 188 11.10 -5.55 17.56
C ASP A 188 10.94 -4.40 16.55
N ASP A 189 11.78 -4.41 15.49
CA ASP A 189 11.78 -3.40 14.44
C ASP A 189 12.30 -3.98 13.11
N PHE A 190 11.43 -4.07 12.11
CA PHE A 190 11.77 -4.49 10.75
C PHE A 190 12.23 -3.33 9.84
N ASN A 191 12.21 -2.08 10.33
CA ASN A 191 12.42 -0.87 9.53
C ASN A 191 13.79 -0.21 9.77
N ARG A 192 14.75 -0.98 10.24
CA ARG A 192 16.10 -0.52 10.61
C ARG A 192 17.15 -0.59 9.49
N GLY A 193 16.71 -0.76 8.23
CA GLY A 193 17.60 -0.97 7.07
C GLY A 193 17.87 -2.44 6.77
N THR A 194 17.54 -3.33 7.70
CA THR A 194 17.41 -4.78 7.50
C THR A 194 16.11 -5.27 8.08
N ASN A 195 15.48 -6.22 7.42
CA ASN A 195 14.24 -6.84 7.86
C ASN A 195 14.50 -8.14 8.63
N GLU A 196 15.73 -8.62 8.71
CA GLU A 196 16.07 -9.93 9.27
C GLU A 196 15.57 -10.09 10.71
N GLY A 197 14.88 -11.21 10.96
CA GLY A 197 14.37 -11.55 12.29
C GLY A 197 12.90 -11.99 12.29
N VAL A 198 12.40 -12.35 13.47
CA VAL A 198 11.00 -12.70 13.73
C VAL A 198 10.39 -11.77 14.77
N GLY A 199 9.18 -11.27 14.51
CA GLY A 199 8.48 -10.36 15.42
C GLY A 199 7.08 -9.98 14.95
N TYR A 200 6.36 -9.25 15.80
CA TYR A 200 5.07 -8.67 15.42
C TYR A 200 5.26 -7.47 14.50
N PHE A 201 4.51 -7.43 13.42
CA PHE A 201 4.50 -6.29 12.52
C PHE A 201 3.91 -5.05 13.19
N GLU A 202 4.50 -3.90 12.91
CA GLU A 202 3.88 -2.60 13.17
C GLU A 202 2.91 -2.26 12.04
N VAL A 203 1.91 -1.44 12.36
CA VAL A 203 0.76 -1.22 11.47
C VAL A 203 0.39 0.26 11.34
N ASN A 204 -0.12 0.63 10.18
CA ASN A 204 -0.71 1.95 9.95
C ASN A 204 -2.10 2.03 10.57
N GLN A 205 -2.12 2.19 11.88
CA GLN A 205 -3.30 2.41 12.72
C GLN A 205 -3.09 3.59 13.65
N LYS A 206 -4.21 4.19 14.07
CA LYS A 206 -4.24 5.19 15.15
C LYS A 206 -5.39 4.86 16.09
N SER A 207 -5.05 4.52 17.33
CA SER A 207 -6.04 4.18 18.37
C SER A 207 -7.03 3.08 17.93
N GLY A 208 -6.54 2.04 17.24
CA GLY A 208 -7.34 0.91 16.77
C GLY A 208 -8.17 1.17 15.51
N TRP A 209 -8.01 2.31 14.85
CA TRP A 209 -8.56 2.60 13.54
C TRP A 209 -7.49 2.49 12.45
N ARG A 210 -7.86 1.99 11.27
CA ARG A 210 -7.01 2.12 10.08
C ARG A 210 -6.65 3.60 9.87
N TRP A 211 -5.36 3.86 9.65
CA TRP A 211 -4.85 5.18 9.33
C TRP A 211 -4.37 5.19 7.88
N ASN A 212 -5.32 5.31 6.94
CA ASN A 212 -5.04 5.37 5.51
C ASN A 212 -4.46 6.75 5.13
N THR A 213 -3.95 6.87 3.92
CA THR A 213 -3.30 8.11 3.45
C THR A 213 -4.26 9.28 3.26
N ALA A 214 -5.54 9.04 3.05
CA ALA A 214 -6.54 10.10 3.06
C ALA A 214 -6.67 10.74 4.44
N LYS A 215 -6.62 9.93 5.53
CA LYS A 215 -6.58 10.44 6.91
C LYS A 215 -5.26 11.10 7.26
N ALA A 216 -4.14 10.58 6.77
CA ALA A 216 -2.83 11.11 7.06
C ALA A 216 -2.60 12.46 6.38
N PHE A 217 -2.88 12.56 5.09
CA PHE A 217 -2.41 13.68 4.27
C PHE A 217 -3.51 14.60 3.75
N LEU A 218 -4.74 14.11 3.53
CA LEU A 218 -5.80 14.94 2.93
C LEU A 218 -6.70 15.59 3.97
N ARG A 219 -7.35 14.79 4.83
CA ARG A 219 -8.36 15.30 5.78
C ARG A 219 -7.86 16.33 6.76
N PRO A 220 -6.67 16.16 7.40
CA PRO A 220 -6.25 17.12 8.42
C PRO A 220 -5.91 18.49 7.87
N THR A 221 -5.55 18.56 6.60
CA THR A 221 -4.94 19.78 6.05
C THR A 221 -5.53 20.21 4.71
N CYS A 222 -5.61 19.30 3.70
CA CYS A 222 -5.97 19.69 2.34
C CYS A 222 -7.42 20.14 2.19
N TYR A 223 -8.36 19.50 2.89
CA TYR A 223 -9.80 19.78 2.74
C TYR A 223 -10.20 21.23 3.08
N GLY A 224 -9.43 21.92 3.90
CA GLY A 224 -9.66 23.33 4.24
C GLY A 224 -8.88 24.32 3.39
N ARG A 225 -8.05 23.87 2.44
CA ARG A 225 -7.22 24.78 1.63
C ARG A 225 -8.00 25.30 0.43
N PRO A 226 -8.09 26.63 0.22
CA PRO A 226 -8.83 27.21 -0.91
C PRO A 226 -8.18 26.93 -2.28
N ASN A 227 -6.90 26.56 -2.29
CA ASN A 227 -6.12 26.22 -3.48
C ASN A 227 -6.05 24.71 -3.77
N PHE A 228 -6.85 23.89 -3.08
CA PHE A 228 -6.96 22.46 -3.31
C PHE A 228 -8.37 22.07 -3.73
N GLU A 229 -8.47 21.37 -4.84
CA GLU A 229 -9.72 20.84 -5.37
C GLU A 229 -9.61 19.32 -5.55
N MET A 230 -10.72 18.61 -5.38
CA MET A 230 -10.73 17.15 -5.46
C MET A 230 -11.97 16.67 -6.20
N TRP A 231 -11.75 15.93 -7.27
CA TRP A 231 -12.79 15.23 -8.00
C TRP A 231 -12.73 13.74 -7.63
N THR A 232 -13.80 13.21 -7.07
CA THR A 232 -13.96 11.78 -6.75
C THR A 232 -15.05 11.18 -7.64
N SER A 233 -15.03 9.86 -7.84
CA SER A 233 -15.84 9.18 -8.87
C SER A 233 -15.55 9.75 -10.26
N ALA A 234 -14.33 10.20 -10.47
CA ALA A 234 -13.88 10.90 -11.65
C ALA A 234 -12.66 10.15 -12.23
N GLN A 235 -12.85 9.50 -13.37
CA GLN A 235 -11.84 8.63 -13.97
C GLN A 235 -11.07 9.35 -15.07
N ALA A 236 -9.76 9.53 -14.88
CA ALA A 236 -8.87 9.97 -15.94
C ALA A 236 -8.87 8.93 -17.09
N THR A 237 -9.13 9.38 -18.31
CA THR A 237 -9.29 8.52 -19.48
C THR A 237 -8.20 8.72 -20.52
N GLN A 238 -7.63 9.92 -20.61
CA GLN A 238 -6.59 10.24 -21.57
C GLN A 238 -5.80 11.47 -21.11
N LEU A 239 -4.47 11.45 -21.26
CA LEU A 239 -3.61 12.62 -21.11
C LEU A 239 -3.69 13.50 -22.35
N ILE A 240 -3.60 14.81 -22.19
CA ILE A 240 -3.50 15.78 -23.28
C ILE A 240 -2.02 16.09 -23.46
N ILE A 241 -1.49 15.65 -24.61
CA ILE A 241 -0.07 15.81 -24.94
C ILE A 241 0.04 16.67 -26.18
N GLU A 242 0.70 17.80 -26.04
CA GLU A 242 0.92 18.78 -27.13
C GLU A 242 2.38 18.76 -27.59
N THR A 243 2.57 18.89 -28.90
CA THR A 243 3.89 19.11 -29.47
C THR A 243 4.20 20.59 -29.40
N GLN A 244 5.30 20.93 -28.76
CA GLN A 244 5.76 22.33 -28.67
C GLN A 244 6.44 22.79 -29.95
N PRO A 245 6.65 24.11 -30.13
CA PRO A 245 7.31 24.65 -31.33
C PRO A 245 8.75 24.12 -31.57
N ASP A 246 9.44 23.71 -30.51
CA ASP A 246 10.77 23.10 -30.54
C ASP A 246 10.75 21.59 -30.81
N GLY A 247 9.58 21.01 -31.06
CA GLY A 247 9.38 19.57 -31.28
C GLY A 247 9.31 18.73 -30.02
N SER A 248 9.51 19.29 -28.82
CA SER A 248 9.32 18.60 -27.57
C SER A 248 7.83 18.33 -27.30
N ARG A 249 7.55 17.36 -26.44
CA ARG A 249 6.18 17.02 -26.03
C ARG A 249 5.93 17.41 -24.60
N ARG A 250 4.77 18.01 -24.35
CA ARG A 250 4.34 18.44 -23.04
C ARG A 250 2.96 17.89 -22.72
N CYS A 251 2.79 17.32 -21.55
CA CYS A 251 1.47 17.00 -21.01
C CYS A 251 0.85 18.28 -20.43
N THR A 252 -0.23 18.77 -21.05
CA THR A 252 -0.89 20.04 -20.71
C THR A 252 -2.22 19.83 -19.97
N GLY A 253 -2.67 18.57 -19.79
CA GLY A 253 -3.91 18.31 -19.10
C GLY A 253 -4.34 16.86 -19.15
N VAL A 254 -5.57 16.64 -18.77
CA VAL A 254 -6.21 15.31 -18.71
C VAL A 254 -7.68 15.39 -19.05
N LYS A 255 -8.18 14.40 -19.81
CA LYS A 255 -9.61 14.15 -19.98
C LYS A 255 -10.10 13.23 -18.88
N VAL A 256 -11.22 13.59 -18.28
CA VAL A 256 -11.78 12.92 -17.11
C VAL A 256 -13.25 12.62 -17.36
N TRP A 257 -13.67 11.38 -17.15
CA TRP A 257 -15.08 11.01 -17.07
C TRP A 257 -15.55 11.23 -15.63
N ASP A 258 -16.49 12.15 -15.42
CA ASP A 258 -16.99 12.53 -14.10
C ASP A 258 -18.21 11.69 -13.63
N GLY A 259 -18.59 10.71 -14.43
CA GLY A 259 -19.78 9.89 -14.22
C GLY A 259 -20.98 10.31 -15.08
N HIS A 260 -20.91 11.49 -15.72
CA HIS A 260 -21.97 12.05 -16.56
C HIS A 260 -21.47 12.51 -17.93
N GLU A 261 -20.33 13.20 -17.96
CA GLU A 261 -19.75 13.76 -19.18
C GLU A 261 -18.22 13.75 -19.13
N MET A 262 -17.61 13.95 -20.29
CA MET A 262 -16.17 14.15 -20.41
C MET A 262 -15.81 15.59 -20.07
N VAL A 263 -15.01 15.76 -19.03
CA VAL A 263 -14.48 17.05 -18.59
C VAL A 263 -13.01 17.14 -18.88
N THR A 264 -12.53 18.33 -19.25
CA THR A 264 -11.11 18.58 -19.45
C THR A 264 -10.56 19.43 -18.31
N ALA A 265 -9.41 19.01 -17.75
CA ALA A 265 -8.64 19.81 -16.81
C ALA A 265 -7.27 20.13 -17.41
N HIS A 266 -6.86 21.40 -17.36
CA HIS A 266 -5.57 21.88 -17.87
C HIS A 266 -4.59 22.16 -16.76
N ALA A 267 -3.33 21.76 -16.94
CA ALA A 267 -2.22 21.99 -16.02
C ALA A 267 -1.26 23.04 -16.58
N ALA A 268 -1.09 24.15 -15.87
CA ALA A 268 -0.13 25.17 -16.24
C ALA A 268 1.32 24.70 -16.03
N ARG A 269 1.54 23.81 -15.06
CA ARG A 269 2.86 23.28 -14.70
C ARG A 269 3.00 21.82 -15.05
N GLU A 270 2.37 20.91 -14.29
CA GLU A 270 2.58 19.47 -14.47
C GLU A 270 1.32 18.66 -14.21
N VAL A 271 1.23 17.52 -14.92
CA VAL A 271 0.32 16.43 -14.59
C VAL A 271 1.14 15.30 -13.96
N VAL A 272 0.81 14.94 -12.73
CA VAL A 272 1.51 13.89 -11.99
C VAL A 272 0.67 12.61 -11.99
N LEU A 273 1.22 11.56 -12.56
CA LEU A 273 0.55 10.26 -12.65
C LEU A 273 0.90 9.40 -11.43
N SER A 274 -0.09 9.16 -10.59
CA SER A 274 0.01 8.37 -9.35
C SER A 274 -1.13 7.35 -9.21
N ALA A 275 -1.61 6.81 -10.35
CA ALA A 275 -2.74 5.89 -10.43
C ALA A 275 -2.40 4.43 -10.07
N GLY A 276 -1.18 4.16 -9.60
CA GLY A 276 -0.71 2.84 -9.19
C GLY A 276 -0.10 2.03 -10.34
N ALA A 277 0.46 0.87 -10.00
CA ALA A 277 1.28 0.06 -10.90
C ALA A 277 0.52 -0.49 -12.12
N VAL A 278 -0.79 -0.63 -12.05
CA VAL A 278 -1.64 -1.11 -13.16
C VAL A 278 -2.18 0.06 -13.97
N ASN A 279 -2.78 1.05 -13.32
CA ASN A 279 -3.51 2.10 -14.05
C ASN A 279 -2.59 3.20 -14.60
N SER A 280 -1.41 3.41 -14.00
CA SER A 280 -0.46 4.41 -14.53
C SER A 280 0.05 4.02 -15.92
N PRO A 281 0.60 2.82 -16.15
CA PRO A 281 0.98 2.41 -17.49
C PRO A 281 -0.23 2.29 -18.45
N GLN A 282 -1.39 1.85 -17.96
CA GLN A 282 -2.60 1.82 -18.78
C GLN A 282 -2.98 3.20 -19.30
N LEU A 283 -2.99 4.23 -18.46
CA LEU A 283 -3.32 5.59 -18.86
C LEU A 283 -2.29 6.17 -19.84
N LEU A 284 -1.01 5.85 -19.66
CA LEU A 284 0.04 6.21 -20.64
C LEU A 284 -0.23 5.56 -21.99
N GLN A 285 -0.52 4.26 -22.02
CA GLN A 285 -0.82 3.53 -23.26
C GLN A 285 -2.08 4.09 -23.96
N LEU A 286 -3.16 4.32 -23.20
CA LEU A 286 -4.39 4.95 -23.73
C LEU A 286 -4.13 6.37 -24.29
N SER A 287 -3.04 6.99 -23.88
CA SER A 287 -2.62 8.32 -24.34
C SER A 287 -1.54 8.29 -25.42
N GLY A 288 -1.27 7.10 -25.98
CA GLY A 288 -0.32 6.93 -27.08
C GLY A 288 1.14 6.80 -26.64
N ILE A 289 1.42 6.59 -25.35
CA ILE A 289 2.77 6.41 -24.80
C ILE A 289 2.93 4.95 -24.35
N GLY A 290 3.71 4.17 -25.09
CA GLY A 290 3.91 2.75 -24.80
C GLY A 290 4.50 2.00 -25.96
N PRO A 291 4.49 0.64 -25.93
CA PRO A 291 4.98 -0.18 -27.03
C PRO A 291 4.20 0.08 -28.32
N ALA A 292 4.86 0.63 -29.34
CA ALA A 292 4.20 1.07 -30.58
C ALA A 292 3.40 -0.02 -31.29
N ALA A 293 3.87 -1.27 -31.26
CA ALA A 293 3.16 -2.41 -31.84
C ALA A 293 1.83 -2.68 -31.13
N LEU A 294 1.83 -2.68 -29.80
CA LEU A 294 0.63 -2.85 -28.97
C LEU A 294 -0.38 -1.72 -29.19
N LEU A 295 0.10 -0.47 -29.20
CA LEU A 295 -0.76 0.70 -29.39
C LEU A 295 -1.48 0.63 -30.75
N ARG A 296 -0.75 0.34 -31.85
CA ARG A 296 -1.33 0.18 -33.19
C ARG A 296 -2.33 -0.96 -33.27
N GLN A 297 -2.06 -2.09 -32.58
CA GLN A 297 -3.00 -3.23 -32.51
C GLN A 297 -4.36 -2.82 -31.93
N HIS A 298 -4.36 -1.87 -31.00
CA HIS A 298 -5.58 -1.32 -30.39
C HIS A 298 -6.11 -0.05 -31.08
N GLY A 299 -5.56 0.34 -32.23
CA GLY A 299 -5.98 1.54 -32.96
C GLY A 299 -5.65 2.86 -32.25
N ILE A 300 -4.63 2.84 -31.38
CA ILE A 300 -4.17 4.03 -30.65
C ILE A 300 -2.99 4.65 -31.39
N ASP A 301 -3.09 5.95 -31.68
CA ASP A 301 -2.02 6.71 -32.30
C ASP A 301 -0.77 6.75 -31.40
N VAL A 302 0.40 6.46 -32.00
CA VAL A 302 1.66 6.44 -31.26
C VAL A 302 2.19 7.86 -31.08
N VAL A 303 2.07 8.37 -29.86
CA VAL A 303 2.69 9.64 -29.47
C VAL A 303 4.16 9.42 -29.16
N GLN A 304 4.49 8.40 -28.36
CA GLN A 304 5.86 8.04 -28.03
C GLN A 304 6.00 6.53 -27.90
N ASP A 305 6.94 5.95 -28.66
CA ASP A 305 7.30 4.54 -28.50
C ASP A 305 8.18 4.37 -27.25
N LEU A 306 7.64 3.73 -26.22
CA LEU A 306 8.31 3.40 -24.97
C LEU A 306 8.01 1.96 -24.58
N PRO A 307 8.83 0.98 -25.01
CA PRO A 307 8.57 -0.45 -24.81
C PRO A 307 8.47 -0.88 -23.34
N GLY A 308 9.07 -0.13 -22.41
CA GLY A 308 9.03 -0.43 -20.97
C GLY A 308 7.71 -0.09 -20.28
N VAL A 309 6.82 0.68 -20.92
CA VAL A 309 5.54 1.05 -20.31
C VAL A 309 4.60 -0.16 -20.30
N GLY A 310 4.22 -0.59 -19.07
CA GLY A 310 3.40 -1.78 -18.85
C GLY A 310 4.18 -3.09 -18.86
N ALA A 311 5.51 -3.05 -18.94
CA ALA A 311 6.37 -4.22 -18.88
C ALA A 311 7.13 -4.32 -17.55
N ASN A 312 7.78 -5.46 -17.32
CA ASN A 312 8.64 -5.72 -16.16
C ASN A 312 7.94 -5.70 -14.80
N LEU A 313 6.63 -5.96 -14.75
CA LEU A 313 5.91 -6.09 -13.51
C LEU A 313 6.51 -7.21 -12.65
N GLN A 314 6.72 -6.91 -11.36
CA GLN A 314 7.18 -7.86 -10.35
C GLN A 314 6.15 -7.93 -9.22
N ASP A 315 5.94 -9.12 -8.68
CA ASP A 315 5.05 -9.34 -7.54
C ASP A 315 5.57 -10.45 -6.63
N HIS A 316 5.11 -10.46 -5.38
CA HIS A 316 5.44 -11.47 -4.39
C HIS A 316 4.38 -12.58 -4.39
N LEU A 317 4.69 -13.71 -5.01
CA LEU A 317 3.85 -14.90 -4.91
C LEU A 317 3.99 -15.52 -3.51
N GLN A 318 2.85 -15.80 -2.87
CA GLN A 318 2.81 -16.44 -1.56
C GLN A 318 2.24 -17.86 -1.65
N ILE A 319 2.87 -18.77 -0.93
CA ILE A 319 2.33 -20.11 -0.65
C ILE A 319 1.79 -20.10 0.77
N ARG A 320 0.54 -20.52 0.95
CA ARG A 320 -0.14 -20.53 2.24
C ARG A 320 -0.17 -21.94 2.82
N SER A 321 0.50 -22.14 3.94
CA SER A 321 0.47 -23.42 4.69
C SER A 321 -0.42 -23.26 5.92
N VAL A 322 -1.40 -24.14 6.04
CA VAL A 322 -2.36 -24.18 7.16
C VAL A 322 -1.96 -25.30 8.12
N TYR A 323 -1.84 -24.95 9.39
CA TYR A 323 -1.48 -25.87 10.46
C TYR A 323 -2.62 -25.98 11.47
N LYS A 324 -3.16 -27.19 11.66
CA LYS A 324 -4.11 -27.48 12.74
C LYS A 324 -3.39 -27.44 14.09
N VAL A 325 -4.03 -26.86 15.07
CA VAL A 325 -3.50 -26.74 16.44
C VAL A 325 -4.49 -27.29 17.46
N GLN A 326 -4.01 -27.55 18.66
CA GLN A 326 -4.82 -28.05 19.79
C GLN A 326 -4.50 -27.21 21.02
N ASN A 327 -5.47 -27.08 21.91
CA ASN A 327 -5.34 -26.47 23.23
C ASN A 327 -4.86 -25.00 23.22
N VAL A 328 -5.04 -24.30 22.08
CA VAL A 328 -4.71 -22.88 21.93
C VAL A 328 -5.84 -22.15 21.22
N PRO A 329 -6.27 -20.97 21.68
CA PRO A 329 -7.29 -20.19 20.99
C PRO A 329 -6.77 -19.66 19.65
N THR A 330 -7.65 -19.71 18.64
CA THR A 330 -7.42 -19.09 17.32
C THR A 330 -8.67 -18.28 16.95
N LEU A 331 -8.57 -17.43 15.94
CA LEU A 331 -9.75 -16.71 15.47
C LEU A 331 -10.85 -17.67 14.99
N ASN A 332 -10.47 -18.82 14.40
CA ASN A 332 -11.41 -19.86 13.99
C ASN A 332 -12.32 -20.28 15.15
N THR A 333 -11.73 -20.58 16.32
CA THR A 333 -12.49 -20.99 17.50
C THR A 333 -13.29 -19.84 18.13
N MET A 334 -12.73 -18.63 18.16
CA MET A 334 -13.40 -17.46 18.75
C MET A 334 -14.59 -16.98 17.92
N ALA A 335 -14.49 -17.03 16.59
CA ALA A 335 -15.51 -16.52 15.68
C ALA A 335 -16.57 -17.56 15.26
N ASN A 336 -16.48 -18.81 15.72
CA ASN A 336 -17.40 -19.90 15.34
C ASN A 336 -18.79 -19.82 15.99
N SER A 337 -18.99 -18.97 16.98
CA SER A 337 -20.28 -18.83 17.65
C SER A 337 -20.82 -17.40 17.59
N LEU A 338 -22.14 -17.24 17.63
CA LEU A 338 -22.77 -15.91 17.70
C LEU A 338 -22.32 -15.15 18.94
N VAL A 339 -22.18 -15.82 20.08
CA VAL A 339 -21.68 -15.24 21.31
C VAL A 339 -20.24 -14.77 21.16
N GLY A 340 -19.38 -15.57 20.51
CA GLY A 340 -18.01 -15.19 20.21
C GLY A 340 -17.94 -13.95 19.33
N LYS A 341 -18.72 -13.92 18.23
CA LYS A 341 -18.80 -12.75 17.35
C LYS A 341 -19.29 -11.50 18.08
N ALA A 342 -20.31 -11.65 18.95
CA ALA A 342 -20.82 -10.54 19.75
C ALA A 342 -19.76 -10.00 20.73
N LYS A 343 -19.01 -10.88 21.41
CA LYS A 343 -17.90 -10.49 22.30
C LYS A 343 -16.81 -9.74 21.55
N ILE A 344 -16.40 -10.24 20.37
CA ILE A 344 -15.41 -9.60 19.50
C ILE A 344 -15.88 -8.19 19.09
N GLY A 345 -17.14 -8.06 18.68
CA GLY A 345 -17.73 -6.77 18.32
C GLY A 345 -17.78 -5.79 19.50
N LEU A 346 -18.22 -6.26 20.68
CA LEU A 346 -18.32 -5.45 21.88
C LEU A 346 -16.94 -4.97 22.36
N GLU A 347 -15.93 -5.85 22.35
CA GLU A 347 -14.56 -5.50 22.69
C GLU A 347 -14.04 -4.37 21.78
N TYR A 348 -14.27 -4.49 20.48
CA TYR A 348 -13.84 -3.45 19.56
C TYR A 348 -14.58 -2.13 19.77
N VAL A 349 -15.90 -2.16 19.98
CA VAL A 349 -16.69 -0.94 20.21
C VAL A 349 -16.20 -0.21 21.48
N LEU A 350 -15.95 -0.95 22.56
CA LEU A 350 -15.59 -0.36 23.85
C LEU A 350 -14.10 0.00 23.97
N LYS A 351 -13.20 -0.83 23.42
CA LYS A 351 -11.75 -0.75 23.68
C LYS A 351 -10.90 -0.50 22.43
N ARG A 352 -11.49 -0.60 21.23
CA ARG A 352 -10.75 -0.57 19.95
C ARG A 352 -9.60 -1.59 19.90
N SER A 353 -9.81 -2.76 20.53
CA SER A 353 -8.87 -3.88 20.61
C SER A 353 -9.55 -5.19 20.17
N GLY A 354 -8.83 -6.30 20.30
CA GLY A 354 -9.33 -7.61 19.95
C GLY A 354 -9.31 -7.87 18.44
N PRO A 355 -9.93 -8.97 17.99
CA PRO A 355 -9.82 -9.44 16.60
C PRO A 355 -10.24 -8.44 15.51
N MET A 356 -11.16 -7.52 15.79
CA MET A 356 -11.53 -6.48 14.81
C MET A 356 -10.46 -5.41 14.60
N SER A 357 -9.49 -5.27 15.52
CA SER A 357 -8.36 -4.35 15.39
C SER A 357 -7.15 -4.97 14.69
N MET A 358 -7.21 -6.23 14.31
CA MET A 358 -6.05 -6.94 13.76
C MET A 358 -5.82 -6.65 12.27
N ALA A 359 -4.54 -6.61 11.89
CA ALA A 359 -4.10 -6.77 10.51
C ALA A 359 -4.28 -8.25 10.08
N PRO A 360 -4.37 -8.56 8.78
CA PRO A 360 -4.48 -9.96 8.33
C PRO A 360 -3.30 -10.81 8.82
N SER A 361 -2.09 -10.32 8.71
CA SER A 361 -0.88 -10.97 9.24
C SER A 361 -0.34 -10.14 10.39
N GLN A 362 -0.18 -10.77 11.55
CA GLN A 362 0.24 -10.07 12.75
C GLN A 362 1.70 -10.27 13.08
N LEU A 363 2.21 -11.48 12.82
CA LEU A 363 3.60 -11.83 13.03
C LEU A 363 4.27 -12.06 11.67
N GLY A 364 5.53 -11.68 11.56
CA GLY A 364 6.35 -11.96 10.40
C GLY A 364 7.71 -12.50 10.77
N ALA A 365 8.35 -13.12 9.81
CA ALA A 365 9.77 -13.46 9.89
C ALA A 365 10.42 -13.22 8.55
N PHE A 366 11.63 -12.73 8.59
CA PHE A 366 12.50 -12.58 7.42
C PHE A 366 13.78 -13.35 7.66
N THR A 367 14.11 -14.22 6.73
CA THR A 367 15.28 -15.07 6.84
C THR A 367 15.88 -15.39 5.48
N ARG A 368 17.01 -16.04 5.48
CA ARG A 368 17.68 -16.54 4.29
C ARG A 368 17.25 -17.97 4.00
N SER A 369 17.03 -18.30 2.74
CA SER A 369 16.69 -19.66 2.31
C SER A 369 17.89 -20.61 2.36
N SER A 370 19.11 -20.09 2.30
CA SER A 370 20.38 -20.81 2.47
C SER A 370 21.49 -19.85 2.88
N ASP A 371 22.63 -20.38 3.29
CA ASP A 371 23.81 -19.60 3.67
C ASP A 371 24.48 -18.86 2.49
N GLU A 372 24.12 -19.23 1.26
CA GLU A 372 24.59 -18.53 0.05
C GLU A 372 24.00 -17.11 -0.07
N HIS A 373 22.87 -16.86 0.56
CA HIS A 373 22.26 -15.54 0.57
C HIS A 373 22.83 -14.66 1.66
N VAL A 374 23.36 -13.50 1.28
CA VAL A 374 23.89 -12.51 2.22
C VAL A 374 22.77 -11.81 3.01
N TYR A 375 21.58 -11.72 2.41
CA TYR A 375 20.43 -11.00 2.96
C TYR A 375 19.19 -11.89 2.99
N PRO A 376 18.19 -11.57 3.84
CA PRO A 376 16.91 -12.21 3.83
C PRO A 376 16.26 -12.16 2.44
N ASN A 377 15.88 -13.30 1.92
CA ASN A 377 15.19 -13.45 0.64
C ASN A 377 13.84 -14.18 0.76
N ILE A 378 13.48 -14.58 1.98
CA ILE A 378 12.20 -15.19 2.32
C ILE A 378 11.50 -14.38 3.39
N GLN A 379 10.19 -14.17 3.23
CA GLN A 379 9.31 -13.57 4.22
C GLN A 379 8.20 -14.53 4.61
N TYR A 380 7.92 -14.62 5.90
CA TYR A 380 6.74 -15.27 6.45
C TYR A 380 5.69 -14.24 6.87
N HIS A 381 4.43 -14.56 6.57
CA HIS A 381 3.26 -13.87 7.09
C HIS A 381 2.46 -14.86 7.93
N VAL A 382 2.36 -14.64 9.23
CA VAL A 382 1.72 -15.57 10.15
C VAL A 382 0.43 -14.98 10.69
N GLN A 383 -0.66 -15.77 10.61
CA GLN A 383 -2.03 -15.37 10.93
C GLN A 383 -2.63 -16.35 11.92
N PRO A 384 -3.31 -15.91 13.00
CA PRO A 384 -3.95 -16.80 13.99
C PRO A 384 -5.30 -17.33 13.51
N LEU A 385 -5.39 -17.60 12.21
CA LEU A 385 -6.61 -18.05 11.54
C LEU A 385 -6.28 -18.88 10.30
N SER A 386 -7.28 -19.59 9.81
CA SER A 386 -7.19 -20.27 8.52
C SER A 386 -8.51 -20.21 7.75
N LEU A 387 -8.38 -20.14 6.42
CA LEU A 387 -9.46 -20.13 5.43
C LEU A 387 -8.88 -20.55 4.07
N ASP A 388 -9.70 -20.99 3.14
CA ASP A 388 -9.23 -21.43 1.82
C ASP A 388 -8.82 -20.23 0.96
N ALA A 389 -9.61 -19.17 0.92
CA ALA A 389 -9.31 -17.95 0.18
C ALA A 389 -9.90 -16.72 0.89
N PHE A 390 -9.33 -15.53 0.65
CA PHE A 390 -9.90 -14.29 1.18
C PHE A 390 -11.34 -14.09 0.70
N GLY A 391 -12.23 -13.87 1.68
CA GLY A 391 -13.67 -13.76 1.46
C GLY A 391 -14.44 -15.06 1.74
N GLU A 392 -13.74 -16.19 1.89
CA GLU A 392 -14.34 -17.45 2.28
C GLU A 392 -14.50 -17.55 3.82
N PRO A 393 -15.40 -18.42 4.31
CA PRO A 393 -15.56 -18.67 5.74
C PRO A 393 -14.27 -19.21 6.37
N LEU A 394 -14.08 -18.92 7.65
CA LEU A 394 -13.03 -19.56 8.44
C LEU A 394 -13.27 -21.07 8.53
N HIS A 395 -12.20 -21.87 8.52
CA HIS A 395 -12.31 -23.31 8.77
C HIS A 395 -12.95 -23.58 10.15
N SER A 396 -13.66 -24.69 10.26
CA SER A 396 -14.36 -25.10 11.49
C SER A 396 -13.44 -25.63 12.60
N PHE A 397 -12.16 -25.86 12.29
CA PHE A 397 -11.16 -26.38 13.21
C PHE A 397 -10.18 -25.28 13.64
N PRO A 398 -9.56 -25.39 14.84
CA PRO A 398 -8.53 -24.45 15.27
C PRO A 398 -7.27 -24.60 14.41
N ALA A 399 -6.79 -23.50 13.85
CA ALA A 399 -5.61 -23.49 13.00
C ALA A 399 -4.98 -22.08 12.91
N PHE A 400 -3.74 -22.04 12.50
CA PHE A 400 -3.07 -20.83 12.04
C PHE A 400 -2.54 -21.02 10.61
N THR A 401 -2.28 -19.93 9.93
CA THR A 401 -1.68 -19.93 8.60
C THR A 401 -0.29 -19.29 8.67
N ALA A 402 0.72 -19.97 8.15
CA ALA A 402 2.02 -19.39 7.84
C ALA A 402 2.18 -19.33 6.33
N SER A 403 2.12 -18.15 5.76
CA SER A 403 2.40 -17.94 4.34
C SER A 403 3.87 -17.61 4.17
N VAL A 404 4.47 -18.12 3.10
CA VAL A 404 5.86 -17.82 2.75
C VAL A 404 5.91 -17.21 1.35
N CYS A 405 6.72 -16.19 1.16
CA CYS A 405 6.98 -15.59 -0.14
C CYS A 405 8.48 -15.37 -0.41
N ASN A 406 8.85 -15.47 -1.68
CA ASN A 406 10.15 -15.06 -2.18
C ASN A 406 10.18 -13.54 -2.36
N LEU A 407 11.14 -12.86 -1.71
CA LEU A 407 11.27 -11.40 -1.75
C LEU A 407 11.96 -10.88 -3.03
N ASN A 408 12.68 -11.74 -3.72
CA ASN A 408 13.46 -11.36 -4.91
C ASN A 408 13.05 -12.20 -6.12
N PRO A 409 11.81 -12.06 -6.62
CA PRO A 409 11.36 -12.83 -7.79
C PRO A 409 12.13 -12.40 -9.03
N THR A 410 12.50 -13.38 -9.86
CA THR A 410 13.17 -13.15 -11.16
C THR A 410 12.18 -13.04 -12.32
N SER A 411 10.96 -13.55 -12.14
CA SER A 411 9.88 -13.43 -13.13
C SER A 411 9.48 -11.97 -13.36
N ARG A 412 9.10 -11.68 -14.58
CA ARG A 412 8.60 -10.37 -15.02
C ARG A 412 7.30 -10.57 -15.76
N GLY A 413 6.33 -9.70 -15.50
CA GLY A 413 5.02 -9.69 -16.14
C GLY A 413 4.74 -8.38 -16.91
N THR A 414 3.56 -8.32 -17.49
CA THR A 414 3.02 -7.15 -18.20
C THR A 414 1.65 -6.79 -17.65
#